data_6499ec9d18642a4e18e0dfde1725ef68
#
_entry.id   6499ec9d18642a4e18e0dfde1725ef68
#
_cell.length_a   1.000
_cell.length_b   1.000
_cell.length_c   1.000
_cell.angle_alpha   90.00
_cell.angle_beta   90.00
_cell.angle_gamma   90.00
#
_symmetry.space_group_name_H-M   'P 1'
#
loop_
_entity.id
_entity.type
_entity.pdbx_description
1 polymer ?
#
loop_
_entity_poly.entity_id
_entity_poly.type
_entity_poly.pdbx_seq_one_letter_code
_entity_poly.pdbx_strand_id
1 'polypeptide(L)'
;MLQDPIKKDNKLISIYKNPPNKVLVDIKIKSINKLSNNAGYYFNIYISPSNNCDIINELVQFDKEIMESIQENSLKWFDREFNINEITELYNKSFCNQTKTISVILSNKQIKHILYNNKKIEVDEIVNLLLNSNFNKKCLINITIEYYGLYIYSETTSNKWIIKTLDITNIDDEESIVSIDELIDNYIERINNIKTRSKKRLIYLNNDIDSINKNVIDIDNIMELLEDKGTISKTTINNNLIKLNELILKQEVFLKNSN
;
A
#
# COMPACT_ATOMS: atom_id res chain seq x y z
N MET A 1 -16.67 -3.68 -12.01
CA MET A 1 -18.07 -3.20 -11.98
C MET A 1 -18.80 -3.92 -10.84
N LEU A 2 -19.48 -3.16 -9.98
CA LEU A 2 -20.30 -3.71 -8.91
C LEU A 2 -21.50 -4.48 -9.51
N GLN A 3 -21.84 -5.59 -8.87
CA GLN A 3 -23.05 -6.36 -9.19
C GLN A 3 -24.22 -5.85 -8.36
N ASP A 4 -25.44 -6.15 -8.80
CA ASP A 4 -26.63 -5.85 -8.02
C ASP A 4 -26.52 -6.47 -6.60
N PRO A 5 -26.96 -5.74 -5.57
CA PRO A 5 -26.88 -6.23 -4.22
C PRO A 5 -27.74 -7.48 -4.01
N ILE A 6 -27.21 -8.42 -3.29
CA ILE A 6 -27.91 -9.60 -2.79
C ILE A 6 -28.18 -9.47 -1.30
N LYS A 7 -29.32 -9.93 -0.85
CA LYS A 7 -29.67 -9.96 0.58
C LYS A 7 -28.93 -11.11 1.25
N LYS A 8 -28.12 -10.80 2.27
CA LYS A 8 -27.42 -11.77 3.09
C LYS A 8 -27.47 -11.32 4.55
N ASP A 9 -28.00 -12.17 5.43
CA ASP A 9 -28.09 -11.89 6.88
C ASP A 9 -28.69 -10.51 7.21
N ASN A 10 -29.83 -10.17 6.59
CA ASN A 10 -30.53 -8.88 6.69
C ASN A 10 -29.73 -7.64 6.21
N LYS A 11 -28.70 -7.83 5.40
CA LYS A 11 -27.92 -6.77 4.77
C LYS A 11 -27.97 -6.94 3.27
N LEU A 12 -27.86 -5.83 2.55
CA LEU A 12 -27.61 -5.84 1.10
C LEU A 12 -26.09 -5.80 0.88
N ILE A 13 -25.57 -6.70 0.09
CA ILE A 13 -24.16 -6.78 -0.23
C ILE A 13 -24.01 -6.75 -1.75
N SER A 14 -23.31 -5.77 -2.28
CA SER A 14 -22.89 -5.73 -3.67
C SER A 14 -21.46 -6.22 -3.81
N ILE A 15 -21.24 -7.17 -4.69
CA ILE A 15 -19.95 -7.83 -4.92
C ILE A 15 -19.35 -7.32 -6.22
N TYR A 16 -18.06 -7.19 -6.29
CA TYR A 16 -17.34 -6.89 -7.52
C TYR A 16 -17.13 -8.18 -8.33
N LYS A 17 -17.41 -8.15 -9.65
CA LYS A 17 -17.27 -9.33 -10.53
C LYS A 17 -15.84 -9.87 -10.54
N ASN A 18 -14.85 -8.95 -10.54
CA ASN A 18 -13.43 -9.26 -10.42
C ASN A 18 -12.86 -8.35 -9.33
N PRO A 19 -12.83 -8.80 -8.07
CA PRO A 19 -12.42 -7.95 -6.97
C PRO A 19 -10.95 -7.53 -7.13
N PRO A 20 -10.64 -6.22 -7.01
CA PRO A 20 -9.27 -5.76 -7.07
C PRO A 20 -8.47 -6.26 -5.87
N ASN A 21 -7.21 -6.64 -6.14
CA ASN A 21 -6.21 -6.94 -5.14
C ASN A 21 -5.18 -5.82 -5.09
N LYS A 22 -4.72 -5.46 -3.89
CA LYS A 22 -3.67 -4.46 -3.66
C LYS A 22 -2.60 -5.03 -2.73
N VAL A 23 -1.35 -4.77 -3.07
CA VAL A 23 -0.20 -5.14 -2.24
C VAL A 23 0.30 -3.88 -1.55
N LEU A 24 0.19 -3.84 -0.23
CA LEU A 24 0.66 -2.74 0.61
C LEU A 24 1.97 -3.16 1.28
N VAL A 25 2.99 -2.32 1.18
CA VAL A 25 4.32 -2.60 1.71
C VAL A 25 4.69 -1.62 2.82
N ASP A 26 5.47 -2.09 3.80
CA ASP A 26 5.93 -1.31 4.96
C ASP A 26 4.78 -0.53 5.62
N ILE A 27 3.72 -1.23 5.94
CA ILE A 27 2.58 -0.66 6.66
C ILE A 27 2.83 -0.64 8.17
N LYS A 28 2.06 0.19 8.89
CA LYS A 28 2.03 0.17 10.36
C LYS A 28 0.61 -0.07 10.86
N ILE A 29 0.46 -1.03 11.76
CA ILE A 29 -0.83 -1.34 12.36
C ILE A 29 -1.09 -0.35 13.49
N LYS A 30 -2.16 0.42 13.38
CA LYS A 30 -2.56 1.44 14.38
C LYS A 30 -3.41 0.86 15.50
N SER A 31 -4.35 -0.02 15.14
CA SER A 31 -5.20 -0.71 16.10
C SER A 31 -5.70 -2.03 15.54
N ILE A 32 -5.99 -2.95 16.44
CA ILE A 32 -6.59 -4.25 16.18
C ILE A 32 -7.80 -4.39 17.10
N ASN A 33 -8.96 -4.70 16.51
CA ASN A 33 -10.20 -4.92 17.24
C ASN A 33 -10.79 -6.26 16.87
N LYS A 34 -11.17 -7.07 17.85
CA LYS A 34 -11.80 -8.36 17.62
C LYS A 34 -13.21 -8.17 17.07
N LEU A 35 -13.59 -8.96 16.06
CA LEU A 35 -14.95 -8.98 15.55
C LEU A 35 -15.92 -9.63 16.59
N SER A 36 -17.13 -9.09 16.70
CA SER A 36 -18.13 -9.51 17.68
C SER A 36 -18.51 -11.00 17.59
N ASN A 37 -18.38 -11.62 16.42
CA ASN A 37 -18.68 -13.03 16.17
C ASN A 37 -17.46 -13.96 16.23
N ASN A 38 -16.34 -13.52 16.78
CA ASN A 38 -15.05 -14.23 16.81
C ASN A 38 -14.54 -14.72 15.43
N ALA A 39 -15.08 -14.19 14.32
CA ALA A 39 -14.72 -14.64 12.97
C ALA A 39 -13.39 -14.02 12.46
N GLY A 40 -12.76 -13.17 13.27
CA GLY A 40 -11.52 -12.50 12.90
C GLY A 40 -11.33 -11.15 13.58
N TYR A 41 -10.55 -10.28 12.94
CA TYR A 41 -10.14 -9.02 13.52
C TYR A 41 -10.28 -7.88 12.51
N TYR A 42 -10.61 -6.69 12.98
CA TYR A 42 -10.46 -5.43 12.25
C TYR A 42 -9.07 -4.86 12.51
N PHE A 43 -8.35 -4.57 11.45
CA PHE A 43 -7.08 -3.88 11.47
C PHE A 43 -7.27 -2.47 10.93
N ASN A 44 -6.87 -1.47 11.69
CA ASN A 44 -6.71 -0.11 11.20
C ASN A 44 -5.23 0.10 10.86
N ILE A 45 -4.93 0.30 9.59
CA ILE A 45 -3.58 0.27 9.04
C ILE A 45 -3.22 1.65 8.54
N TYR A 46 -2.07 2.16 8.97
CA TYR A 46 -1.44 3.32 8.37
C TYR A 46 -0.64 2.89 7.14
N ILE A 47 -0.86 3.59 6.03
CA ILE A 47 -0.17 3.37 4.77
C ILE A 47 0.78 4.54 4.54
N SER A 48 2.08 4.25 4.50
CA SER A 48 3.08 5.26 4.19
C SER A 48 2.97 5.70 2.73
N PRO A 49 2.77 7.00 2.45
CA PRO A 49 2.72 7.49 1.08
C PRO A 49 4.02 7.28 0.30
N SER A 50 5.17 7.29 0.98
CA SER A 50 6.48 7.10 0.34
C SER A 50 6.59 5.77 -0.40
N ASN A 51 6.00 4.71 0.17
CA ASN A 51 6.13 3.35 -0.36
C ASN A 51 4.88 2.88 -1.13
N ASN A 52 3.75 3.61 -1.02
CA ASN A 52 2.45 3.16 -1.53
C ASN A 52 1.68 4.26 -2.29
N CYS A 53 2.36 5.26 -2.85
CA CYS A 53 1.70 6.42 -3.47
C CYS A 53 0.70 6.00 -4.56
N ASP A 54 1.12 5.11 -5.47
CA ASP A 54 0.25 4.66 -6.57
C ASP A 54 -0.98 3.91 -6.04
N ILE A 55 -0.79 3.05 -5.03
CA ILE A 55 -1.88 2.28 -4.43
C ILE A 55 -2.87 3.20 -3.70
N ILE A 56 -2.38 4.24 -3.02
CA ILE A 56 -3.24 5.24 -2.38
C ILE A 56 -4.12 5.94 -3.43
N ASN A 57 -3.53 6.35 -4.56
CA ASN A 57 -4.27 6.99 -5.65
C ASN A 57 -5.31 6.03 -6.24
N GLU A 58 -4.96 4.75 -6.41
CA GLU A 58 -5.89 3.72 -6.87
C GLU A 58 -7.03 3.47 -5.88
N LEU A 59 -6.77 3.48 -4.57
CA LEU A 59 -7.82 3.37 -3.55
C LEU A 59 -8.77 4.57 -3.56
N VAL A 60 -8.23 5.78 -3.72
CA VAL A 60 -9.04 7.01 -3.83
C VAL A 60 -9.90 6.98 -5.11
N GLN A 61 -9.32 6.58 -6.22
CA GLN A 61 -10.06 6.45 -7.48
C GLN A 61 -11.13 5.35 -7.39
N PHE A 62 -10.81 4.23 -6.75
CA PHE A 62 -11.78 3.16 -6.51
C PHE A 62 -12.97 3.61 -5.67
N ASP A 63 -12.73 4.38 -4.59
CA ASP A 63 -13.81 4.95 -3.78
C ASP A 63 -14.72 5.86 -4.62
N LYS A 64 -14.15 6.65 -5.55
CA LYS A 64 -14.91 7.50 -6.47
C LYS A 64 -15.79 6.67 -7.40
N GLU A 65 -15.26 5.63 -8.01
CA GLU A 65 -16.03 4.71 -8.88
C GLU A 65 -17.18 4.00 -8.14
N ILE A 66 -16.95 3.65 -6.86
CA ILE A 66 -18.03 3.08 -6.03
C ILE A 66 -19.11 4.12 -5.76
N MET A 67 -18.76 5.37 -5.44
CA MET A 67 -19.74 6.45 -5.21
C MET A 67 -20.56 6.74 -6.47
N GLU A 68 -19.93 6.77 -7.64
CA GLU A 68 -20.61 6.91 -8.95
C GLU A 68 -21.56 5.73 -9.18
N SER A 69 -21.14 4.49 -8.91
CA SER A 69 -22.01 3.31 -9.01
C SER A 69 -23.20 3.35 -8.05
N ILE A 70 -23.01 3.87 -6.83
CA ILE A 70 -24.11 4.07 -5.86
C ILE A 70 -25.09 5.10 -6.42
N GLN A 71 -24.61 6.20 -6.99
CA GLN A 71 -25.46 7.24 -7.58
C GLN A 71 -26.31 6.70 -8.71
N GLU A 72 -25.69 6.01 -9.66
CA GLU A 72 -26.36 5.44 -10.83
C GLU A 72 -27.44 4.41 -10.46
N ASN A 73 -27.24 3.69 -9.36
CA ASN A 73 -28.14 2.63 -8.93
C ASN A 73 -28.96 3.00 -7.68
N SER A 74 -28.95 4.24 -7.25
CA SER A 74 -29.55 4.67 -5.98
C SER A 74 -31.04 4.34 -5.91
N LEU A 75 -31.82 4.63 -6.95
CA LEU A 75 -33.24 4.30 -7.01
C LEU A 75 -33.48 2.78 -6.86
N LYS A 76 -32.66 1.96 -7.52
CA LYS A 76 -32.78 0.50 -7.49
C LYS A 76 -32.38 -0.11 -6.16
N TRP A 77 -31.36 0.44 -5.49
CA TRP A 77 -30.79 -0.14 -4.28
C TRP A 77 -31.41 0.41 -3.00
N PHE A 78 -31.96 1.64 -3.05
CA PHE A 78 -32.43 2.35 -1.86
C PHE A 78 -33.88 2.88 -2.00
N ASP A 79 -34.56 2.58 -3.11
CA ASP A 79 -35.92 3.05 -3.45
C ASP A 79 -36.02 4.59 -3.51
N ARG A 80 -34.89 5.29 -3.66
CA ARG A 80 -34.83 6.75 -3.87
C ARG A 80 -33.54 7.16 -4.61
N GLU A 81 -33.62 8.28 -5.32
CA GLU A 81 -32.44 8.88 -5.94
C GLU A 81 -31.63 9.67 -4.91
N PHE A 82 -30.28 9.56 -5.00
CA PHE A 82 -29.34 10.33 -4.23
C PHE A 82 -28.52 11.26 -5.11
N ASN A 83 -28.30 12.48 -4.63
CA ASN A 83 -27.29 13.36 -5.18
C ASN A 83 -25.90 13.03 -4.60
N ILE A 84 -24.85 13.58 -5.21
CA ILE A 84 -23.45 13.27 -4.81
C ILE A 84 -23.12 13.69 -3.37
N ASN A 85 -23.76 14.75 -2.84
CA ASN A 85 -23.54 15.20 -1.47
C ASN A 85 -24.12 14.21 -0.47
N GLU A 86 -25.36 13.75 -0.71
CA GLU A 86 -26.00 12.72 0.10
C GLU A 86 -25.20 11.40 0.09
N ILE A 87 -24.64 11.02 -1.08
CA ILE A 87 -23.78 9.85 -1.19
C ILE A 87 -22.50 10.04 -0.38
N THR A 88 -21.91 11.23 -0.41
CA THR A 88 -20.69 11.52 0.36
C THR A 88 -20.92 11.38 1.87
N GLU A 89 -22.10 11.68 2.36
CA GLU A 89 -22.50 11.50 3.76
C GLU A 89 -22.78 10.03 4.11
N LEU A 90 -23.40 9.29 3.19
CA LEU A 90 -23.73 7.87 3.36
C LEU A 90 -22.53 6.95 3.25
N TYR A 91 -21.52 7.31 2.45
CA TYR A 91 -20.46 6.43 2.02
C TYR A 91 -19.23 6.51 2.91
N ASN A 92 -18.92 5.40 3.58
CA ASN A 92 -17.67 5.26 4.31
C ASN A 92 -16.54 4.84 3.37
N LYS A 93 -15.67 5.80 3.05
CA LYS A 93 -14.50 5.60 2.17
C LYS A 93 -13.59 4.49 2.66
N SER A 94 -12.98 3.76 1.74
CA SER A 94 -11.98 2.73 2.05
C SER A 94 -10.74 3.33 2.70
N PHE A 95 -10.28 4.45 2.15
CA PHE A 95 -9.06 5.12 2.58
C PHE A 95 -9.34 6.50 3.16
N CYS A 96 -8.89 6.72 4.39
CA CYS A 96 -8.95 8.03 5.02
C CYS A 96 -7.70 8.85 4.67
N ASN A 97 -7.87 9.84 3.80
CA ASN A 97 -6.75 10.66 3.34
C ASN A 97 -6.11 11.54 4.44
N GLN A 98 -6.88 11.93 5.44
CA GLN A 98 -6.37 12.76 6.56
C GLN A 98 -5.42 11.96 7.45
N THR A 99 -5.81 10.76 7.83
CA THR A 99 -5.04 9.88 8.73
C THR A 99 -4.12 8.91 8.00
N LYS A 100 -4.22 8.84 6.65
CA LYS A 100 -3.51 7.87 5.80
C LYS A 100 -3.76 6.43 6.23
N THR A 101 -5.01 6.13 6.59
CA THR A 101 -5.37 4.80 7.11
C THR A 101 -6.41 4.12 6.26
N ILE A 102 -6.37 2.79 6.26
CA ILE A 102 -7.39 1.90 5.73
C ILE A 102 -7.83 0.90 6.80
N SER A 103 -9.12 0.58 6.81
CA SER A 103 -9.66 -0.48 7.67
C SER A 103 -9.85 -1.77 6.88
N VAL A 104 -9.23 -2.85 7.34
CA VAL A 104 -9.26 -4.16 6.69
C VAL A 104 -9.62 -5.26 7.67
N ILE A 105 -10.14 -6.38 7.16
CA ILE A 105 -10.53 -7.54 7.96
C ILE A 105 -9.50 -8.64 7.79
N LEU A 106 -8.98 -9.14 8.89
CA LEU A 106 -8.24 -10.41 8.95
C LEU A 106 -9.21 -11.51 9.41
N SER A 107 -9.48 -12.46 8.55
CA SER A 107 -10.40 -13.58 8.83
C SER A 107 -9.70 -14.91 8.66
N ASN A 108 -9.81 -15.79 9.66
CA ASN A 108 -9.24 -17.14 9.64
C ASN A 108 -9.72 -17.97 8.43
N LYS A 109 -10.92 -17.68 7.91
CA LYS A 109 -11.49 -18.42 6.77
C LYS A 109 -11.03 -17.92 5.41
N GLN A 110 -10.49 -16.68 5.33
CA GLN A 110 -10.23 -16.00 4.06
C GLN A 110 -8.75 -15.71 3.81
N ILE A 111 -7.94 -15.77 4.87
CA ILE A 111 -6.48 -15.62 4.77
C ILE A 111 -5.87 -16.82 4.04
N LYS A 112 -4.96 -16.56 3.10
CA LYS A 112 -4.22 -17.62 2.39
C LYS A 112 -3.02 -18.09 3.19
N HIS A 113 -2.23 -17.14 3.72
CA HIS A 113 -1.11 -17.40 4.61
C HIS A 113 -0.76 -16.20 5.47
N ILE A 114 -0.15 -16.50 6.58
CA ILE A 114 0.55 -15.54 7.45
C ILE A 114 1.96 -16.06 7.63
N LEU A 115 2.95 -15.21 7.35
CA LEU A 115 4.35 -15.51 7.54
C LEU A 115 4.96 -14.55 8.56
N TYR A 116 5.71 -15.09 9.49
CA TYR A 116 6.56 -14.35 10.41
C TYR A 116 7.98 -14.87 10.27
N ASN A 117 8.90 -14.02 9.84
CA ASN A 117 10.29 -14.41 9.48
C ASN A 117 10.31 -15.66 8.57
N ASN A 118 9.50 -15.63 7.50
CA ASN A 118 9.32 -16.71 6.52
C ASN A 118 8.76 -18.03 7.09
N LYS A 119 8.30 -18.07 8.35
CA LYS A 119 7.65 -19.22 8.96
C LYS A 119 6.14 -18.99 9.05
N LYS A 120 5.37 -20.03 8.72
CA LYS A 120 3.92 -19.97 8.85
C LYS A 120 3.50 -19.88 10.32
N ILE A 121 2.58 -18.96 10.61
CA ILE A 121 2.06 -18.69 11.96
C ILE A 121 0.53 -18.60 11.93
N GLU A 122 -0.11 -18.89 13.07
CA GLU A 122 -1.56 -18.81 13.20
C GLU A 122 -2.04 -17.37 13.46
N VAL A 123 -3.31 -17.08 13.09
CA VAL A 123 -3.91 -15.74 13.21
C VAL A 123 -3.85 -15.21 14.64
N ASP A 124 -4.27 -16.01 15.62
CA ASP A 124 -4.35 -15.55 17.02
C ASP A 124 -2.94 -15.30 17.60
N GLU A 125 -1.97 -16.09 17.20
CA GLU A 125 -0.59 -15.93 17.63
C GLU A 125 0.02 -14.62 17.09
N ILE A 126 -0.13 -14.35 15.79
CA ILE A 126 0.39 -13.11 15.21
C ILE A 126 -0.34 -11.87 15.74
N VAL A 127 -1.64 -11.95 15.99
CA VAL A 127 -2.41 -10.85 16.57
C VAL A 127 -1.90 -10.51 17.97
N ASN A 128 -1.61 -11.52 18.80
CA ASN A 128 -1.03 -11.30 20.13
C ASN A 128 0.34 -10.62 20.07
N LEU A 129 1.18 -10.99 19.09
CA LEU A 129 2.45 -10.31 18.86
C LEU A 129 2.26 -8.86 18.42
N LEU A 130 1.35 -8.61 17.48
CA LEU A 130 1.08 -7.28 16.93
C LEU A 130 0.40 -6.31 17.92
N LEU A 131 -0.28 -6.81 18.94
CA LEU A 131 -0.80 -6.01 20.04
C LEU A 131 0.32 -5.44 20.92
N ASN A 132 1.50 -6.03 20.89
CA ASN A 132 2.68 -5.44 21.52
C ASN A 132 3.20 -4.27 20.67
N SER A 133 3.06 -3.05 21.18
CA SER A 133 3.42 -1.82 20.46
C SER A 133 4.91 -1.74 20.09
N ASN A 134 5.79 -2.36 20.90
CA ASN A 134 7.22 -2.40 20.62
C ASN A 134 7.51 -3.33 19.45
N PHE A 135 6.87 -4.49 19.40
CA PHE A 135 6.98 -5.43 18.29
C PHE A 135 6.55 -4.79 16.96
N ASN A 136 5.37 -4.17 16.92
CA ASN A 136 4.84 -3.54 15.70
C ASN A 136 5.75 -2.41 15.15
N LYS A 137 6.48 -1.69 16.02
CA LYS A 137 7.44 -0.65 15.60
C LYS A 137 8.72 -1.21 14.98
N LYS A 138 9.05 -2.45 15.30
CA LYS A 138 10.31 -3.12 14.94
C LYS A 138 10.15 -4.10 13.77
N CYS A 139 8.95 -4.17 13.19
CA CYS A 139 8.66 -5.08 12.10
C CYS A 139 8.42 -4.34 10.78
N LEU A 140 8.89 -4.95 9.70
CA LEU A 140 8.42 -4.67 8.35
C LEU A 140 7.18 -5.52 8.09
N ILE A 141 6.05 -4.88 7.74
CA ILE A 141 4.79 -5.55 7.55
C ILE A 141 4.29 -5.29 6.14
N ASN A 142 4.10 -6.36 5.37
CA ASN A 142 3.54 -6.35 4.03
C ASN A 142 2.23 -7.13 4.02
N ILE A 143 1.23 -6.64 3.31
CA ILE A 143 -0.06 -7.32 3.17
C ILE A 143 -0.55 -7.30 1.74
N THR A 144 -1.28 -8.34 1.36
CA THR A 144 -2.16 -8.28 0.20
C THR A 144 -3.60 -8.16 0.69
N ILE A 145 -4.30 -7.14 0.21
CA ILE A 145 -5.72 -6.96 0.48
C ILE A 145 -6.54 -7.22 -0.78
N GLU A 146 -7.74 -7.76 -0.60
CA GLU A 146 -8.71 -7.97 -1.66
C GLU A 146 -10.03 -7.28 -1.29
N TYR A 147 -10.65 -6.63 -2.27
CA TYR A 147 -11.97 -6.06 -2.07
C TYR A 147 -13.01 -7.16 -1.88
N TYR A 148 -13.74 -7.10 -0.77
CA TYR A 148 -14.74 -8.12 -0.42
C TYR A 148 -16.15 -7.72 -0.85
N GLY A 149 -16.47 -6.44 -0.85
CA GLY A 149 -17.75 -5.92 -1.30
C GLY A 149 -18.21 -4.64 -0.62
N LEU A 150 -19.27 -4.06 -1.18
CA LEU A 150 -20.01 -2.94 -0.63
C LEU A 150 -21.16 -3.45 0.22
N TYR A 151 -21.16 -3.10 1.49
CA TYR A 151 -22.22 -3.41 2.43
C TYR A 151 -23.16 -2.22 2.51
N ILE A 152 -24.43 -2.45 2.23
CA ILE A 152 -25.47 -1.43 2.21
C ILE A 152 -26.33 -1.66 3.47
N TYR A 153 -26.42 -0.63 4.29
CA TYR A 153 -27.26 -0.54 5.47
C TYR A 153 -28.34 0.50 5.22
N SER A 154 -29.35 0.59 6.11
CA SER A 154 -30.42 1.59 5.97
C SER A 154 -29.93 3.04 5.92
N GLU A 155 -28.86 3.34 6.66
CA GLU A 155 -28.36 4.72 6.84
C GLU A 155 -26.94 4.94 6.36
N THR A 156 -26.21 3.89 6.02
CA THR A 156 -24.80 3.99 5.61
C THR A 156 -24.41 2.90 4.63
N THR A 157 -23.39 3.16 3.86
CA THR A 157 -22.70 2.13 3.07
C THR A 157 -21.24 2.00 3.53
N SER A 158 -20.68 0.83 3.43
CA SER A 158 -19.33 0.56 3.90
C SER A 158 -18.61 -0.42 2.99
N ASN A 159 -17.46 -0.02 2.49
CA ASN A 159 -16.53 -0.91 1.80
C ASN A 159 -15.88 -1.89 2.79
N LYS A 160 -15.70 -3.12 2.34
CA LYS A 160 -14.96 -4.12 3.09
C LYS A 160 -13.79 -4.62 2.26
N TRP A 161 -12.62 -4.52 2.84
CA TRP A 161 -11.39 -5.12 2.35
C TRP A 161 -10.95 -6.22 3.30
N ILE A 162 -10.42 -7.31 2.76
CA ILE A 162 -9.92 -8.45 3.53
C ILE A 162 -8.44 -8.67 3.26
N ILE A 163 -7.72 -9.07 4.30
CA ILE A 163 -6.32 -9.47 4.18
C ILE A 163 -6.26 -10.88 3.61
N LYS A 164 -5.55 -11.06 2.49
CA LYS A 164 -5.28 -12.36 1.86
C LYS A 164 -3.95 -12.94 2.26
N THR A 165 -2.94 -12.09 2.42
CA THR A 165 -1.62 -12.49 2.90
C THR A 165 -1.12 -11.46 3.89
N LEU A 166 -0.36 -11.92 4.87
CA LEU A 166 0.28 -11.07 5.88
C LEU A 166 1.70 -11.60 6.09
N ASP A 167 2.67 -10.79 5.67
CA ASP A 167 4.09 -11.11 5.77
C ASP A 167 4.75 -10.12 6.71
N ILE A 168 5.38 -10.64 7.77
CA ILE A 168 6.00 -9.86 8.83
C ILE A 168 7.44 -10.30 9.00
N THR A 169 8.35 -9.33 8.92
CA THR A 169 9.77 -9.54 9.17
C THR A 169 10.21 -8.66 10.34
N ASN A 170 10.80 -9.26 11.35
CA ASN A 170 11.38 -8.53 12.47
C ASN A 170 12.69 -7.84 12.02
N ILE A 171 12.80 -6.55 12.31
CA ILE A 171 13.97 -5.74 11.93
C ILE A 171 15.10 -5.85 12.97
N ASP A 172 14.79 -6.27 14.21
CA ASP A 172 15.74 -6.31 15.32
C ASP A 172 16.52 -7.62 15.47
N ASP A 173 16.16 -8.68 14.77
CA ASP A 173 17.00 -9.89 14.76
C ASP A 173 18.27 -9.55 13.98
N GLU A 174 19.40 -9.52 14.67
CA GLU A 174 20.74 -9.24 14.10
C GLU A 174 21.10 -10.16 12.91
N GLU A 175 20.33 -11.23 12.69
CA GLU A 175 20.44 -12.13 11.53
C GLU A 175 19.60 -11.69 10.31
N SER A 176 18.68 -10.73 10.45
CA SER A 176 17.91 -10.14 9.34
C SER A 176 18.39 -8.74 8.95
N ILE A 177 19.64 -8.45 9.22
CA ILE A 177 20.31 -7.40 8.47
C ILE A 177 20.33 -7.92 7.02
N VAL A 178 19.35 -7.56 6.23
CA VAL A 178 19.58 -7.37 4.80
C VAL A 178 20.92 -6.66 4.78
N SER A 179 21.96 -7.33 4.36
CA SER A 179 23.30 -6.81 4.52
C SER A 179 23.26 -5.43 3.83
N ILE A 180 24.00 -4.45 4.38
CA ILE A 180 24.11 -3.14 3.71
C ILE A 180 24.40 -3.37 2.23
N ASP A 181 25.12 -4.42 1.91
CA ASP A 181 25.44 -4.91 0.58
C ASP A 181 24.17 -5.29 -0.23
N GLU A 182 23.23 -6.02 0.34
CA GLU A 182 21.97 -6.40 -0.35
C GLU A 182 21.03 -5.20 -0.56
N LEU A 183 21.00 -4.24 0.38
CA LEU A 183 20.33 -2.95 0.18
C LEU A 183 21.00 -2.13 -0.94
N ILE A 184 22.31 -2.05 -0.92
CA ILE A 184 23.10 -1.38 -1.97
C ILE A 184 22.82 -2.05 -3.32
N ASP A 185 22.88 -3.36 -3.41
CA ASP A 185 22.64 -4.11 -4.67
C ASP A 185 21.23 -3.86 -5.22
N ASN A 186 20.20 -3.85 -4.36
CA ASN A 186 18.84 -3.48 -4.76
C ASN A 186 18.74 -2.04 -5.30
N TYR A 187 19.42 -1.08 -4.66
CA TYR A 187 19.46 0.30 -5.14
C TYR A 187 20.24 0.43 -6.46
N ILE A 188 21.37 -0.29 -6.60
CA ILE A 188 22.16 -0.34 -7.83
C ILE A 188 21.32 -0.89 -8.99
N GLU A 189 20.57 -1.95 -8.79
CA GLU A 189 19.67 -2.51 -9.80
C GLU A 189 18.60 -1.50 -10.23
N ARG A 190 17.94 -0.83 -9.27
CA ARG A 190 16.94 0.21 -9.57
C ARG A 190 17.54 1.37 -10.37
N ILE A 191 18.73 1.85 -9.99
CA ILE A 191 19.45 2.91 -10.68
C ILE A 191 19.79 2.51 -12.12
N ASN A 192 20.30 1.30 -12.32
CA ASN A 192 20.66 0.81 -13.66
C ASN A 192 19.41 0.71 -14.56
N ASN A 193 18.28 0.32 -14.00
CA ASN A 193 17.00 0.32 -14.72
C ASN A 193 16.55 1.73 -15.11
N ILE A 194 16.71 2.73 -14.21
CA ILE A 194 16.39 4.13 -14.48
C ILE A 194 17.34 4.71 -15.53
N LYS A 195 18.66 4.49 -15.40
CA LYS A 195 19.67 4.93 -16.39
C LYS A 195 19.34 4.37 -17.78
N THR A 196 18.98 3.09 -17.86
CA THR A 196 18.63 2.43 -19.12
C THR A 196 17.40 3.05 -19.77
N ARG A 197 16.36 3.32 -18.96
CA ARG A 197 15.13 3.99 -19.43
C ARG A 197 15.38 5.43 -19.83
N SER A 198 16.15 6.18 -19.04
CA SER A 198 16.52 7.56 -19.33
C SER A 198 17.36 7.69 -20.61
N LYS A 199 18.34 6.79 -20.82
CA LYS A 199 19.15 6.76 -22.05
C LYS A 199 18.30 6.47 -23.29
N LYS A 200 17.35 5.54 -23.21
CA LYS A 200 16.42 5.28 -24.32
C LYS A 200 15.55 6.48 -24.65
N ARG A 201 15.20 7.29 -23.66
CA ARG A 201 14.34 8.46 -23.80
C ARG A 201 15.08 9.72 -24.26
N LEU A 202 16.37 9.87 -23.90
CA LEU A 202 17.23 10.93 -24.41
C LEU A 202 17.29 10.96 -25.95
N ILE A 203 17.02 9.83 -26.59
CA ILE A 203 16.93 9.72 -28.06
C ILE A 203 15.68 10.45 -28.60
N TYR A 204 14.65 10.70 -27.76
CA TYR A 204 13.36 11.25 -28.17
C TYR A 204 13.04 12.68 -27.71
N LEU A 205 13.81 13.26 -26.77
CA LEU A 205 13.46 14.55 -26.14
C LEU A 205 14.65 15.50 -26.08
N ASN A 206 14.74 16.39 -27.06
CA ASN A 206 15.83 17.40 -27.14
C ASN A 206 15.76 18.58 -26.14
N ASN A 207 14.67 18.75 -25.40
CA ASN A 207 14.43 19.96 -24.59
C ASN A 207 14.67 19.84 -23.08
N ASP A 208 14.89 18.63 -22.52
CA ASP A 208 15.10 18.43 -21.08
C ASP A 208 16.42 17.73 -20.73
N ILE A 209 17.37 17.77 -21.65
CA ILE A 209 18.65 17.04 -21.56
C ILE A 209 19.47 17.45 -20.32
N ASP A 210 19.49 18.75 -19.99
CA ASP A 210 20.34 19.27 -18.91
C ASP A 210 19.87 18.82 -17.51
N SER A 211 18.57 18.75 -17.30
CA SER A 211 18.01 18.30 -16.01
C SER A 211 18.23 16.81 -15.79
N ILE A 212 18.07 16.00 -16.84
CA ILE A 212 18.29 14.55 -16.79
C ILE A 212 19.77 14.23 -16.59
N ASN A 213 20.65 14.91 -17.31
CA ASN A 213 22.10 14.74 -17.18
C ASN A 213 22.59 15.09 -15.77
N LYS A 214 22.08 16.20 -15.19
CA LYS A 214 22.41 16.56 -13.80
C LYS A 214 22.00 15.49 -12.80
N ASN A 215 20.77 14.96 -12.91
CA ASN A 215 20.29 13.90 -12.02
C ASN A 215 21.10 12.59 -12.18
N VAL A 216 21.52 12.26 -13.40
CA VAL A 216 22.38 11.08 -13.65
C VAL A 216 23.75 11.27 -13.02
N ILE A 217 24.36 12.46 -13.15
CA ILE A 217 25.66 12.78 -12.53
C ILE A 217 25.55 12.71 -11.00
N ASP A 218 24.49 13.27 -10.42
CA ASP A 218 24.27 13.21 -8.96
C ASP A 218 24.11 11.78 -8.46
N ILE A 219 23.43 10.92 -9.21
CA ILE A 219 23.30 9.50 -8.92
C ILE A 219 24.66 8.80 -9.00
N ASP A 220 25.45 9.04 -10.04
CA ASP A 220 26.78 8.45 -10.22
C ASP A 220 27.72 8.82 -9.08
N ASN A 221 27.73 10.10 -8.67
CA ASN A 221 28.54 10.56 -7.52
C ASN A 221 28.15 9.88 -6.21
N ILE A 222 26.85 9.65 -5.97
CA ILE A 222 26.41 8.95 -4.76
C ILE A 222 26.77 7.47 -4.82
N MET A 223 26.69 6.84 -6.00
CA MET A 223 27.09 5.44 -6.18
C MET A 223 28.59 5.23 -5.91
N GLU A 224 29.44 6.13 -6.44
CA GLU A 224 30.89 6.09 -6.19
C GLU A 224 31.20 6.18 -4.70
N LEU A 225 30.47 7.05 -3.95
CA LEU A 225 30.57 7.14 -2.49
C LEU A 225 30.08 5.88 -1.77
N LEU A 226 29.11 5.14 -2.32
CA LEU A 226 28.60 3.89 -1.72
C LEU A 226 29.50 2.69 -2.01
N GLU A 227 30.22 2.69 -3.15
CA GLU A 227 31.17 1.63 -3.53
C GLU A 227 32.46 1.68 -2.70
N ASP A 228 32.82 2.84 -2.13
CA ASP A 228 33.99 3.00 -1.21
C ASP A 228 33.66 2.53 0.22
N LYS A 229 33.46 1.20 0.35
CA LYS A 229 33.00 0.54 1.59
C LYS A 229 33.99 0.61 2.76
N GLY A 230 35.23 1.05 2.53
CA GLY A 230 36.31 0.98 3.54
C GLY A 230 36.38 2.17 4.50
N THR A 231 35.79 3.31 4.16
CA THR A 231 36.03 4.60 4.84
C THR A 231 34.77 5.30 5.36
N ILE A 232 33.59 4.82 5.05
CA ILE A 232 32.33 5.54 5.29
C ILE A 232 31.61 5.03 6.54
N SER A 233 31.21 5.96 7.43
CA SER A 233 30.42 5.62 8.62
C SER A 233 29.00 5.14 8.24
N LYS A 234 28.41 4.24 9.05
CA LYS A 234 27.03 3.74 8.88
C LYS A 234 26.00 4.89 8.74
N THR A 235 26.23 6.00 9.46
CA THR A 235 25.37 7.20 9.38
C THR A 235 25.49 7.88 8.02
N THR A 236 26.69 7.97 7.47
CA THR A 236 26.92 8.56 6.13
C THR A 236 26.27 7.72 5.04
N ILE A 237 26.40 6.38 5.13
CA ILE A 237 25.73 5.44 4.20
C ILE A 237 24.21 5.65 4.24
N ASN A 238 23.60 5.67 5.43
CA ASN A 238 22.16 5.89 5.56
C ASN A 238 21.70 7.22 4.98
N ASN A 239 22.44 8.32 5.20
CA ASN A 239 22.11 9.64 4.66
C ASN A 239 22.21 9.64 3.12
N ASN A 240 23.21 8.98 2.56
CA ASN A 240 23.37 8.85 1.12
C ASN A 240 22.26 7.98 0.50
N LEU A 241 21.85 6.89 1.16
CA LEU A 241 20.72 6.06 0.71
C LEU A 241 19.39 6.84 0.71
N ILE A 242 19.14 7.68 1.72
CA ILE A 242 17.96 8.55 1.77
C ILE A 242 17.97 9.51 0.58
N LYS A 243 19.09 10.20 0.37
CA LYS A 243 19.24 11.14 -0.74
C LYS A 243 19.10 10.46 -2.10
N LEU A 244 19.65 9.27 -2.25
CA LEU A 244 19.56 8.47 -3.45
C LEU A 244 18.09 8.08 -3.73
N ASN A 245 17.36 7.66 -2.71
CA ASN A 245 15.94 7.33 -2.86
C ASN A 245 15.09 8.53 -3.30
N GLU A 246 15.38 9.74 -2.78
CA GLU A 246 14.72 10.97 -3.23
C GLU A 246 14.99 11.28 -4.71
N LEU A 247 16.22 11.08 -5.17
CA LEU A 247 16.61 11.28 -6.58
C LEU A 247 15.93 10.26 -7.49
N ILE A 248 15.88 8.99 -7.07
CA ILE A 248 15.18 7.93 -7.78
C ILE A 248 13.70 8.27 -7.95
N LEU A 249 13.02 8.69 -6.86
CA LEU A 249 11.61 9.06 -6.92
C LEU A 249 11.35 10.25 -7.85
N LYS A 250 12.20 11.28 -7.80
CA LYS A 250 12.11 12.43 -8.73
C LYS A 250 12.21 11.98 -10.18
N GLN A 251 13.15 11.09 -10.48
CA GLN A 251 13.35 10.59 -11.84
C GLN A 251 12.21 9.68 -12.31
N GLU A 252 11.65 8.86 -11.43
CA GLU A 252 10.48 8.02 -11.73
C GLU A 252 9.24 8.88 -12.05
N VAL A 253 8.99 9.96 -11.28
CA VAL A 253 7.92 10.93 -11.55
C VAL A 253 8.12 11.63 -12.90
N PHE A 254 9.35 12.08 -13.19
CA PHE A 254 9.67 12.69 -14.47
C PHE A 254 9.39 11.74 -15.65
N LEU A 255 9.80 10.48 -15.53
CA LEU A 255 9.56 9.45 -16.55
C LEU A 255 8.07 9.11 -16.75
N LYS A 256 7.24 9.23 -15.71
CA LYS A 256 5.78 9.03 -15.79
C LYS A 256 5.08 10.19 -16.50
N ASN A 257 5.45 11.43 -16.15
CA ASN A 257 4.79 12.64 -16.67
C ASN A 257 5.13 12.97 -18.13
N SER A 258 6.10 12.29 -18.68
CA SER A 258 6.53 12.48 -20.07
C SER A 258 5.98 11.40 -21.02
N ASN A 259 5.00 10.58 -20.60
CA ASN A 259 4.14 9.74 -21.42
C ASN A 259 2.83 10.42 -21.69
#